data_4bdd560786fd27fb0c733e891c10d610
#
_entry.id   4bdd560786fd27fb0c733e891c10d610
#
_cell.length_a   1.000
_cell.length_b   1.000
_cell.length_c   1.000
_cell.angle_alpha   90.00
_cell.angle_beta   90.00
_cell.angle_gamma   90.00
#
_symmetry.space_group_name_H-M   'P 1'
#
loop_
_entity.id
_entity.type
_entity.pdbx_description
1 polymer ?
#
loop_
_entity_poly.entity_id
_entity_poly.type
_entity_poly.pdbx_seq_one_letter_code
_entity_poly.pdbx_strand_id
1 'polypeptide(L)' 'LDTEDYRRRRKETLENLAKNIASKVKRTRKTVSLEPMNPYERRIIHSALQSDPAVSTHSEGEEPYRRVVVTLVRNRNNR' A
#
# COMPACT_ATOMS: atom_id res chain seq x y z
N LEU A 1 24.88 13.76 3.76
CA LEU A 1 24.58 12.83 4.18
C LEU A 1 23.74 12.05 3.43
N ASP A 2 23.19 11.15 3.82
CA ASP A 2 22.60 10.13 3.17
C ASP A 2 21.19 10.30 2.91
N THR A 3 20.75 11.48 2.51
CA THR A 3 19.38 11.74 2.23
C THR A 3 18.85 10.85 1.10
N GLU A 4 19.66 10.68 0.08
CA GLU A 4 19.22 9.85 -1.03
C GLU A 4 19.22 8.39 -0.65
N ASP A 5 20.18 7.96 0.15
CA ASP A 5 20.20 6.60 0.60
C ASP A 5 19.01 6.31 1.51
N TYR A 6 18.68 7.27 2.36
CA TYR A 6 17.54 7.10 3.24
C TYR A 6 16.26 6.95 2.42
N ARG A 7 16.08 7.76 1.38
CA ARG A 7 14.87 7.68 0.55
C ARG A 7 14.79 6.35 -0.17
N ARG A 8 15.92 5.87 -0.68
CA ARG A 8 15.91 4.62 -1.38
C ARG A 8 15.57 3.46 -0.44
N ARG A 9 16.17 3.46 0.74
CA ARG A 9 15.88 2.41 1.69
C ARG A 9 14.43 2.48 2.17
N ARG A 10 13.95 3.69 2.40
CA ARG A 10 12.57 3.84 2.84
C ARG A 10 11.62 3.36 1.76
N LYS A 11 11.93 3.67 0.52
CA LYS A 11 11.10 3.24 -0.59
C LYS A 11 11.06 1.72 -0.65
N GLU A 12 12.20 1.07 -0.51
CA GLU A 12 12.26 -0.38 -0.53
C GLU A 12 11.49 -0.97 0.63
N THR A 13 11.62 -0.37 1.81
CA THR A 13 10.90 -0.84 2.98
C THR A 13 9.39 -0.74 2.74
N LEU A 14 8.95 0.37 2.19
CA LEU A 14 7.52 0.55 1.93
C LEU A 14 7.02 -0.38 0.84
N GLU A 15 7.83 -0.63 -0.17
CA GLU A 15 7.44 -1.55 -1.21
C GLU A 15 7.30 -2.97 -0.65
N ASN A 16 8.22 -3.37 0.22
CA ASN A 16 8.14 -4.67 0.84
C ASN A 16 6.93 -4.76 1.77
N LEU A 17 6.68 -3.70 2.51
CA LEU A 17 5.50 -3.65 3.37
C LEU A 17 4.24 -3.79 2.53
N ALA A 18 4.18 -3.08 1.41
CA ALA A 18 3.02 -3.13 0.55
C ALA A 18 2.79 -4.55 0.06
N LYS A 19 3.85 -5.22 -0.36
CA LYS A 19 3.72 -6.59 -0.85
C LYS A 19 3.26 -7.52 0.25
N ASN A 20 3.78 -7.34 1.46
CA ASN A 20 3.38 -8.18 2.57
C ASN A 20 1.91 -7.96 2.92
N ILE A 21 1.47 -6.72 2.91
CA ILE A 21 0.08 -6.42 3.19
C ILE A 21 -0.82 -6.98 2.10
N ALA A 22 -0.41 -6.85 0.84
CA ALA A 22 -1.20 -7.37 -0.26
C ALA A 22 -1.35 -8.88 -0.12
N SER A 23 -0.28 -9.57 0.24
CA SER A 23 -0.33 -11.00 0.44
C SER A 23 -1.28 -11.36 1.58
N LYS A 24 -1.22 -10.58 2.66
CA LYS A 24 -2.09 -10.82 3.79
C LYS A 24 -3.55 -10.62 3.42
N VAL A 25 -3.84 -9.56 2.67
CA VAL A 25 -5.20 -9.28 2.24
C VAL A 25 -5.71 -10.42 1.34
N LYS A 26 -4.87 -10.91 0.46
CA LYS A 26 -5.27 -11.98 -0.43
C LYS A 26 -5.53 -13.26 0.34
N ARG A 27 -4.73 -13.50 1.37
CA ARG A 27 -4.87 -14.73 2.12
C ARG A 27 -6.04 -14.70 3.08
N THR A 28 -6.21 -13.58 3.78
CA THR A 28 -7.28 -13.49 4.77
C THR A 28 -8.57 -12.95 4.19
N ARG A 29 -8.48 -12.30 3.02
CA ARG A 29 -9.61 -11.68 2.36
C ARG A 29 -10.24 -10.60 3.20
N LYS A 30 -9.40 -9.91 3.97
CA LYS A 30 -9.88 -8.82 4.80
C LYS A 30 -9.15 -7.55 4.46
N THR A 31 -9.85 -6.44 4.58
CA THR A 31 -9.24 -5.13 4.35
C THR A 31 -8.24 -4.83 5.46
N VAL A 32 -7.11 -4.28 5.09
CA VAL A 32 -6.07 -3.90 6.04
C VAL A 32 -5.77 -2.42 5.88
N SER A 33 -5.77 -1.69 6.99
CA SER A 33 -5.39 -0.28 6.98
C SER A 33 -3.97 -0.15 7.46
N LEU A 34 -3.21 0.71 6.82
CA LEU A 34 -1.84 0.95 7.22
C LEU A 34 -1.78 2.16 8.16
N GLU A 35 -0.60 2.41 8.72
CA GLU A 35 -0.44 3.56 9.57
C GLU A 35 -0.52 4.82 8.78
N PRO A 36 -0.84 5.94 9.41
CA PRO A 36 -0.83 7.22 8.71
C PRO A 36 0.56 7.49 8.15
N MET A 37 0.60 7.99 6.93
CA MET A 37 1.84 8.27 6.24
C MET A 37 1.72 9.59 5.51
N ASN A 38 2.87 10.17 5.17
CA ASN A 38 2.87 11.40 4.40
C ASN A 38 2.54 11.09 2.93
N PRO A 39 2.24 12.09 2.13
CA PRO A 39 1.83 11.84 0.75
C PRO A 39 2.87 11.10 -0.08
N TYR A 40 4.14 11.36 0.18
CA TYR A 40 5.20 10.69 -0.57
C TYR A 40 5.18 9.18 -0.29
N GLU A 41 5.03 8.82 0.96
CA GLU A 41 5.03 7.42 1.35
C GLU A 41 3.77 6.71 0.84
N ARG A 42 2.65 7.40 0.90
CA ARG A 42 1.42 6.80 0.39
C ARG A 42 1.51 6.52 -1.10
N ARG A 43 2.19 7.40 -1.82
CA ARG A 43 2.36 7.21 -3.25
C ARG A 43 3.19 5.96 -3.54
N ILE A 44 4.19 5.71 -2.71
CA ILE A 44 5.01 4.52 -2.89
C ILE A 44 4.17 3.26 -2.73
N ILE A 45 3.33 3.24 -1.72
CA ILE A 45 2.46 2.08 -1.48
C ILE A 45 1.50 1.88 -2.64
N HIS A 46 0.84 2.95 -3.07
CA HIS A 46 -0.09 2.85 -4.20
C HIS A 46 0.62 2.33 -5.45
N SER A 47 1.80 2.85 -5.70
CA SER A 47 2.54 2.47 -6.90
C SER A 47 2.96 1.02 -6.84
N ALA A 48 3.41 0.57 -5.66
CA ALA A 48 3.85 -0.80 -5.51
C ALA A 48 2.71 -1.79 -5.74
N LEU A 49 1.50 -1.42 -5.35
CA LEU A 49 0.38 -2.33 -5.48
C LEU A 49 -0.44 -2.12 -6.74
N GLN A 50 -0.11 -1.08 -7.49
CA GLN A 50 -0.86 -0.79 -8.69
C GLN A 50 -0.79 -1.92 -9.70
N SER A 51 0.30 -2.64 -9.72
CA SER A 51 0.46 -3.72 -10.67
C SER A 51 -0.17 -5.02 -10.19
N ASP A 52 -0.70 -5.04 -8.98
CA ASP A 52 -1.30 -6.25 -8.44
C ASP A 52 -2.80 -6.21 -8.67
N PRO A 53 -3.33 -7.04 -9.57
CA PRO A 53 -4.76 -6.96 -9.89
C PRO A 53 -5.66 -7.52 -8.81
N ALA A 54 -5.09 -8.22 -7.84
CA ALA A 54 -5.93 -8.84 -6.81
C ALA A 54 -6.26 -7.90 -5.67
N VAL A 55 -5.58 -6.77 -5.56
CA VAL A 55 -5.83 -5.84 -4.48
C VAL A 55 -6.02 -4.44 -5.03
N SER A 56 -6.69 -3.62 -4.26
CA SER A 56 -6.90 -2.23 -4.61
C SER A 56 -6.47 -1.39 -3.43
N THR A 57 -6.02 -0.18 -3.70
CA THR A 57 -5.59 0.71 -2.63
C THR A 57 -6.32 2.04 -2.73
N HIS A 58 -6.57 2.64 -1.60
CA HIS A 58 -7.11 3.99 -1.57
C HIS A 58 -6.66 4.64 -0.27
N SER A 59 -6.80 5.95 -0.17
CA SER A 59 -6.43 6.66 1.03
C SER A 59 -7.67 7.09 1.78
N GLU A 60 -7.61 7.02 3.09
CA GLU A 60 -8.70 7.45 3.94
C GLU A 60 -8.18 8.34 5.05
N GLY A 61 -9.03 9.20 5.55
CA GLY A 61 -8.68 10.09 6.65
C GLY A 61 -8.23 11.44 6.14
N GLU A 62 -7.87 12.28 7.07
CA GLU A 62 -7.44 13.62 6.72
C GLU A 62 -6.02 13.84 7.16
N GLU A 63 -5.28 14.67 6.44
CA GLU A 63 -3.92 15.00 6.85
C GLU A 63 -3.95 15.60 8.25
N PRO A 64 -2.94 15.33 9.03
CA PRO A 64 -1.76 14.51 8.72
C PRO A 64 -1.95 13.02 9.02
N TYR A 65 -3.16 12.60 9.31
CA TYR A 65 -3.38 11.21 9.70
C TYR A 65 -3.96 10.35 8.57
N ARG A 66 -3.82 10.80 7.35
CA ARG A 66 -4.34 10.07 6.22
C ARG A 66 -3.53 8.80 6.00
N ARG A 67 -4.19 7.71 5.71
CA ARG A 67 -3.52 6.42 5.58
C ARG A 67 -4.00 5.68 4.34
N VAL A 68 -3.25 4.67 3.95
CA VAL A 68 -3.61 3.83 2.82
C VAL A 68 -4.38 2.63 3.33
N VAL A 69 -5.42 2.27 2.63
CA VAL A 69 -6.22 1.09 2.94
C VAL A 69 -6.11 0.15 1.75
N VAL A 70 -5.81 -1.11 2.02
CA VAL A 70 -5.65 -2.12 0.98
C VAL A 70 -6.83 -3.08 1.08
N THR A 71 -7.53 -3.26 -0.03
CA THR A 71 -8.70 -4.12 -0.06
C THR A 71 -8.54 -5.19 -1.12
N LEU A 72 -9.25 -6.27 -0.94
CA LEU A 72 -9.23 -7.35 -1.92
C LEU A 72 -10.20 -6.99 -3.04
N VAL A 73 -9.75 -7.12 -4.28
CA VAL A 73 -10.59 -6.85 -5.41
C VAL A 73 -11.29 -8.16 -5.80
N ARG A 74 -12.62 -8.14 -5.83
CA ARG A 74 -13.31 -9.30 -6.25
C ARG A 74 -13.42 -9.27 -7.71
N ASN A 75 -12.98 -10.31 -8.36
CA ASN A 75 -13.06 -10.36 -9.80
C ASN A 75 -14.33 -10.99 -10.18
N ARG A 76 -15.30 -10.20 -10.51
CA ARG A 76 -16.52 -10.73 -10.89
C ARG A 76 -16.68 -11.01 -12.24
N ASN A 77 -15.85 -10.68 -13.03
CA ASN A 77 -15.94 -10.90 -14.36
C ASN A 77 -15.61 -12.12 -14.77
N ASN A 78 -15.30 -12.84 -14.07
CA ASN A 78 -14.93 -14.03 -14.50
C ASN A 78 -15.89 -14.79 -14.63
N ARG A 79 -16.39 -14.64 -14.91
CA ARG A 79 -17.21 -15.16 -15.06
C ARG A 79 -17.24 -15.48 -15.54
#